data_f122118dcf0a12fd987c2256ac721760
#
_entry.id   f122118dcf0a12fd987c2256ac721760
#
_cell.length_a   1.000
_cell.length_b   1.000
_cell.length_c   1.000
_cell.angle_alpha   90.00
_cell.angle_beta   90.00
_cell.angle_gamma   90.00
#
_symmetry.space_group_name_H-M   'P 1'
#
loop_
_entity.id
_entity.type
_entity.pdbx_description
1 polymer ?
#
loop_
_entity_poly.entity_id
_entity_poly.type
_entity_poly.pdbx_seq_one_letter_code
_entity_poly.pdbx_strand_id
1 'polypeptide(L)'
;MNSMTSLANAEQTSKMVSSRVHQFKLENGLDVLVIPDHRAPVVTHMVWYRVGAADEPRGTSGIAHFLEHLMFKGTNKIPSGEFSKIIARNGGQDNAFTSQDATVYHQRVAKDRLPLVMEMEADRMRNLKLGEKDVLTERDVILEERRSRVDNDPSSILSEQMMATLYSAHPYGTPVIGWEHEMAQLSREDAISFYKRFYAPNNAILIIAGDVTPEEVKKLATKIYGPVKRADDVGMRARPMEPESAAPRRVTLKDKRTGKATFNRLYHAPSYATAKEGEAEALDVMMKILAGGSTSRLYNRLVVDDKIATSIGGWYSGSGRDYGRIGLYAISAGNNSLDHVEAEMDKILAEFIKNGATKKELERSKNSYIAEYVYGVDSQSALARRYGWAMVVGQTVKDVEEWPKRIEKVTLADIKRVAKKYLVEKASVTGLLLPKKKTKQAVGKTSKKAGKKS
;
A
#
# COMPACT_ATOMS: atom_id res chain seq x y z
N MET A 1 -9.15 -35.49 3.20
CA MET A 1 -10.34 -35.13 2.41
C MET A 1 -10.58 -33.63 2.30
N ASN A 2 -10.40 -32.83 3.36
CA ASN A 2 -10.67 -31.37 3.30
C ASN A 2 -9.78 -30.54 2.32
N SER A 3 -8.56 -30.96 2.02
CA SER A 3 -7.67 -30.19 1.11
C SER A 3 -8.07 -30.31 -0.36
N MET A 4 -8.53 -31.49 -0.79
CA MET A 4 -8.97 -31.68 -2.19
C MET A 4 -10.28 -30.92 -2.51
N THR A 5 -11.18 -30.80 -1.54
CA THR A 5 -12.44 -30.07 -1.71
C THR A 5 -12.18 -28.54 -1.78
N SER A 6 -11.22 -28.03 -1.00
CA SER A 6 -10.79 -26.62 -1.03
C SER A 6 -10.14 -26.25 -2.38
N LEU A 7 -9.34 -27.16 -2.94
CA LEU A 7 -8.71 -27.04 -4.26
C LEU A 7 -9.71 -26.99 -5.39
N ALA A 8 -10.62 -27.95 -5.42
CA ALA A 8 -11.66 -28.01 -6.46
C ALA A 8 -12.50 -26.71 -6.45
N ASN A 9 -12.83 -26.20 -5.27
CA ASN A 9 -13.55 -24.94 -5.12
C ASN A 9 -12.70 -23.74 -5.57
N ALA A 10 -11.40 -23.69 -5.26
CA ALA A 10 -10.52 -22.60 -5.67
C ALA A 10 -10.27 -22.62 -7.19
N GLU A 11 -10.09 -23.80 -7.79
CA GLU A 11 -9.97 -23.95 -9.25
C GLU A 11 -11.26 -23.59 -9.98
N GLN A 12 -12.39 -24.00 -9.44
CA GLN A 12 -13.70 -23.67 -10.00
C GLN A 12 -13.96 -22.16 -9.88
N THR A 13 -13.63 -21.55 -8.73
CA THR A 13 -13.74 -20.09 -8.52
C THR A 13 -12.77 -19.34 -9.41
N SER A 14 -11.52 -19.78 -9.54
CA SER A 14 -10.53 -19.19 -10.44
C SER A 14 -10.99 -19.26 -11.90
N LYS A 15 -11.51 -20.40 -12.35
CA LYS A 15 -12.08 -20.57 -13.69
C LYS A 15 -13.33 -19.69 -13.90
N MET A 16 -14.20 -19.57 -12.92
CA MET A 16 -15.36 -18.67 -12.97
C MET A 16 -14.96 -17.19 -13.04
N VAL A 17 -13.86 -16.80 -12.41
CA VAL A 17 -13.34 -15.42 -12.46
C VAL A 17 -12.61 -15.17 -13.78
N SER A 18 -11.76 -16.09 -14.23
CA SER A 18 -11.01 -15.94 -15.49
C SER A 18 -11.92 -15.88 -16.72
N SER A 19 -13.05 -16.59 -16.69
CA SER A 19 -14.05 -16.51 -17.75
C SER A 19 -14.82 -15.17 -17.78
N ARG A 20 -14.66 -14.31 -16.75
CA ARG A 20 -15.38 -13.03 -16.61
C ARG A 20 -14.51 -11.81 -16.87
N VAL A 21 -13.19 -11.96 -16.93
CA VAL A 21 -12.30 -10.81 -17.14
C VAL A 21 -12.01 -10.64 -18.61
N HIS A 22 -12.35 -9.46 -19.14
CA HIS A 22 -12.11 -9.10 -20.53
C HIS A 22 -11.15 -7.93 -20.60
N GLN A 23 -10.09 -8.06 -21.40
CA GLN A 23 -9.07 -7.03 -21.58
C GLN A 23 -8.96 -6.63 -23.04
N PHE A 24 -8.87 -5.31 -23.30
CA PHE A 24 -8.54 -4.75 -24.60
C PHE A 24 -7.78 -3.43 -24.43
N LYS A 25 -7.22 -2.94 -25.53
CA LYS A 25 -6.51 -1.65 -25.56
C LYS A 25 -7.14 -0.74 -26.61
N LEU A 26 -7.31 0.55 -26.27
CA LEU A 26 -7.73 1.57 -27.24
C LEU A 26 -6.53 2.04 -28.08
N GLU A 27 -6.80 2.64 -29.24
CA GLU A 27 -5.77 3.14 -30.16
C GLU A 27 -4.87 4.19 -29.54
N ASN A 28 -5.41 5.01 -28.62
CA ASN A 28 -4.62 5.98 -27.87
C ASN A 28 -3.75 5.38 -26.75
N GLY A 29 -3.77 4.07 -26.59
CA GLY A 29 -2.93 3.32 -25.66
C GLY A 29 -3.54 3.05 -24.30
N LEU A 30 -4.81 3.43 -24.03
CA LEU A 30 -5.50 3.12 -22.79
C LEU A 30 -5.76 1.60 -22.69
N ASP A 31 -5.25 0.97 -21.64
CA ASP A 31 -5.60 -0.39 -21.27
C ASP A 31 -6.97 -0.41 -20.60
N VAL A 32 -7.85 -1.29 -21.02
CA VAL A 32 -9.20 -1.43 -20.46
C VAL A 32 -9.42 -2.84 -19.96
N LEU A 33 -9.89 -2.95 -18.71
CA LEU A 33 -10.27 -4.21 -18.09
C LEU A 33 -11.76 -4.16 -17.70
N VAL A 34 -12.52 -5.17 -18.10
CA VAL A 34 -13.94 -5.29 -17.79
C VAL A 34 -14.18 -6.55 -16.98
N ILE A 35 -14.88 -6.41 -15.88
CA ILE A 35 -15.22 -7.49 -14.94
C ILE A 35 -16.75 -7.51 -14.76
N PRO A 36 -17.50 -8.22 -15.63
CA PRO A 36 -18.95 -8.32 -15.53
C PRO A 36 -19.40 -8.97 -14.24
N ASP A 37 -20.37 -8.34 -13.57
CA ASP A 37 -21.03 -8.88 -12.38
C ASP A 37 -22.46 -8.32 -12.27
N HIS A 38 -23.44 -9.12 -12.66
CA HIS A 38 -24.84 -8.74 -12.77
C HIS A 38 -25.66 -8.95 -11.49
N ARG A 39 -25.02 -9.21 -10.35
CA ARG A 39 -25.70 -9.46 -9.07
C ARG A 39 -26.42 -8.24 -8.51
N ALA A 40 -26.00 -7.04 -8.88
CA ALA A 40 -26.61 -5.78 -8.47
C ALA A 40 -26.43 -4.73 -9.59
N PRO A 41 -27.38 -3.78 -9.78
CA PRO A 41 -27.35 -2.77 -10.83
C PRO A 41 -26.38 -1.61 -10.50
N VAL A 42 -25.14 -1.95 -10.11
CA VAL A 42 -24.09 -0.99 -9.74
C VAL A 42 -22.81 -1.29 -10.49
N VAL A 43 -22.02 -0.24 -10.69
CA VAL A 43 -20.73 -0.32 -11.39
C VAL A 43 -19.68 0.39 -10.56
N THR A 44 -18.50 -0.23 -10.46
CA THR A 44 -17.26 0.37 -9.98
C THR A 44 -16.42 0.76 -11.20
N HIS A 45 -16.15 2.03 -11.33
CA HIS A 45 -15.26 2.62 -12.33
C HIS A 45 -13.96 3.01 -11.66
N MET A 46 -12.80 2.62 -12.21
CA MET A 46 -11.48 3.00 -11.71
C MET A 46 -10.55 3.42 -12.84
N VAL A 47 -9.85 4.53 -12.64
CA VAL A 47 -8.72 4.93 -13.50
C VAL A 47 -7.44 4.83 -12.68
N TRP A 48 -6.54 3.99 -13.12
CA TRP A 48 -5.22 3.75 -12.51
C TRP A 48 -4.15 4.41 -13.38
N TYR A 49 -3.50 5.44 -12.88
CA TYR A 49 -2.32 6.00 -13.53
C TYR A 49 -1.07 5.27 -13.08
N ARG A 50 -0.20 4.88 -14.03
CA ARG A 50 1.09 4.23 -13.77
C ARG A 50 2.12 5.28 -13.33
N VAL A 51 1.81 6.00 -12.27
CA VAL A 51 2.65 7.02 -11.65
C VAL A 51 2.27 7.19 -10.19
N GLY A 52 3.26 7.30 -9.32
CA GLY A 52 3.07 7.51 -7.89
C GLY A 52 4.27 8.26 -7.30
N ALA A 53 4.37 8.26 -5.98
CA ALA A 53 5.41 9.00 -5.27
C ALA A 53 6.84 8.59 -5.67
N ALA A 54 7.05 7.34 -6.09
CA ALA A 54 8.38 6.90 -6.52
C ALA A 54 8.78 7.40 -7.92
N ASP A 55 7.91 8.11 -8.63
CA ASP A 55 8.18 8.70 -9.94
C ASP A 55 8.38 10.22 -9.88
N GLU A 56 8.37 10.78 -8.67
CA GLU A 56 8.52 12.21 -8.41
C GLU A 56 9.96 12.69 -8.71
N PRO A 57 10.11 13.87 -9.30
CA PRO A 57 11.43 14.50 -9.38
C PRO A 57 11.99 14.79 -7.99
N ARG A 58 13.31 14.71 -7.84
CA ARG A 58 13.97 15.08 -6.58
C ARG A 58 13.70 16.54 -6.23
N GLY A 59 13.42 16.83 -4.96
CA GLY A 59 13.12 18.17 -4.47
C GLY A 59 11.65 18.58 -4.59
N THR A 60 10.79 17.68 -5.08
CA THR A 60 9.34 17.92 -5.21
C THR A 60 8.51 16.77 -4.64
N SER A 61 8.99 16.16 -3.54
CA SER A 61 8.28 15.04 -2.91
C SER A 61 6.88 15.46 -2.47
N GLY A 62 5.94 14.54 -2.65
CA GLY A 62 4.52 14.76 -2.40
C GLY A 62 3.76 15.33 -3.60
N ILE A 63 4.41 15.60 -4.74
CA ILE A 63 3.73 16.16 -5.92
C ILE A 63 2.67 15.21 -6.49
N ALA A 64 2.87 13.88 -6.42
CA ALA A 64 1.89 12.91 -6.88
C ALA A 64 0.62 12.94 -6.01
N HIS A 65 0.77 12.99 -4.69
CA HIS A 65 -0.33 13.13 -3.74
C HIS A 65 -0.98 14.52 -3.83
N PHE A 66 -0.19 15.58 -3.97
CA PHE A 66 -0.71 16.92 -4.18
C PHE A 66 -1.57 17.02 -5.44
N LEU A 67 -1.11 16.42 -6.54
CA LEU A 67 -1.88 16.40 -7.78
C LEU A 67 -3.16 15.55 -7.62
N GLU A 68 -3.15 14.48 -6.83
CA GLU A 68 -4.37 13.74 -6.51
C GLU A 68 -5.46 14.68 -5.99
N HIS A 69 -5.14 15.53 -5.02
CA HIS A 69 -6.05 16.54 -4.47
C HIS A 69 -6.47 17.58 -5.53
N LEU A 70 -5.50 18.09 -6.28
CA LEU A 70 -5.73 19.12 -7.29
C LEU A 70 -6.63 18.63 -8.44
N MET A 71 -6.69 17.33 -8.71
CA MET A 71 -7.58 16.74 -9.72
C MET A 71 -9.08 16.98 -9.42
N PHE A 72 -9.43 17.35 -8.21
CA PHE A 72 -10.80 17.72 -7.81
C PHE A 72 -11.09 19.22 -7.95
N LYS A 73 -10.11 20.03 -8.39
CA LYS A 73 -10.28 21.49 -8.55
C LYS A 73 -10.98 21.90 -9.85
N GLY A 74 -11.26 20.93 -10.74
CA GLY A 74 -12.15 21.13 -11.87
C GLY A 74 -11.47 21.27 -13.23
N THR A 75 -12.31 21.47 -14.22
CA THR A 75 -11.98 21.64 -15.64
C THR A 75 -12.76 22.85 -16.20
N ASN A 76 -12.70 23.06 -17.52
CA ASN A 76 -13.60 24.02 -18.14
C ASN A 76 -15.07 23.60 -18.14
N LYS A 77 -15.37 22.28 -18.01
CA LYS A 77 -16.73 21.73 -17.99
C LYS A 77 -17.29 21.57 -16.59
N ILE A 78 -16.42 21.26 -15.63
CA ILE A 78 -16.78 20.96 -14.24
C ILE A 78 -16.07 21.98 -13.34
N PRO A 79 -16.81 22.89 -12.68
CA PRO A 79 -16.20 23.86 -11.76
C PRO A 79 -15.50 23.22 -10.58
N SER A 80 -14.59 23.97 -9.94
CA SER A 80 -13.87 23.54 -8.74
C SER A 80 -14.82 23.06 -7.63
N GLY A 81 -14.56 21.87 -7.07
CA GLY A 81 -15.34 21.28 -6.01
C GLY A 81 -16.70 20.69 -6.41
N GLU A 82 -17.08 20.72 -7.70
CA GLU A 82 -18.36 20.17 -8.17
C GLU A 82 -18.26 18.69 -8.55
N PHE A 83 -17.08 18.14 -8.79
CA PHE A 83 -16.91 16.74 -9.21
C PHE A 83 -17.62 15.77 -8.24
N SER A 84 -17.19 15.74 -6.99
CA SER A 84 -17.77 14.86 -5.95
C SER A 84 -19.23 15.17 -5.65
N LYS A 85 -19.66 16.43 -5.76
CA LYS A 85 -21.07 16.80 -5.59
C LYS A 85 -21.96 16.26 -6.71
N ILE A 86 -21.44 16.25 -7.97
CA ILE A 86 -22.17 15.64 -9.10
C ILE A 86 -22.32 14.14 -8.85
N ILE A 87 -21.26 13.45 -8.45
CA ILE A 87 -21.30 12.03 -8.12
C ILE A 87 -22.30 11.75 -7.01
N ALA A 88 -22.24 12.50 -5.90
CA ALA A 88 -23.16 12.34 -4.76
C ALA A 88 -24.63 12.60 -5.14
N ARG A 89 -24.92 13.65 -5.93
CA ARG A 89 -26.29 13.95 -6.44
C ARG A 89 -26.85 12.82 -7.33
N ASN A 90 -25.97 12.01 -7.95
CA ASN A 90 -26.32 10.84 -8.73
C ASN A 90 -26.31 9.53 -7.90
N GLY A 91 -26.30 9.62 -6.57
CA GLY A 91 -26.33 8.47 -5.66
C GLY A 91 -25.01 7.68 -5.62
N GLY A 92 -23.93 8.22 -6.15
CA GLY A 92 -22.62 7.59 -6.20
C GLY A 92 -21.70 7.99 -5.05
N GLN A 93 -20.56 7.33 -5.01
CA GLN A 93 -19.45 7.62 -4.12
C GLN A 93 -18.19 7.70 -4.96
N ASP A 94 -17.31 8.64 -4.65
CA ASP A 94 -15.99 8.77 -5.27
C ASP A 94 -14.90 8.85 -4.22
N ASN A 95 -13.69 8.46 -4.61
CA ASN A 95 -12.48 8.61 -3.80
C ASN A 95 -11.24 8.48 -4.71
N ALA A 96 -10.08 8.80 -4.13
CA ALA A 96 -8.79 8.62 -4.77
C ALA A 96 -7.75 8.13 -3.74
N PHE A 97 -6.63 7.66 -4.21
CA PHE A 97 -5.46 7.40 -3.38
C PHE A 97 -4.17 7.42 -4.21
N THR A 98 -3.10 7.85 -3.58
CA THR A 98 -1.74 7.78 -4.12
C THR A 98 -0.92 6.76 -3.33
N SER A 99 -0.07 6.04 -4.05
CA SER A 99 0.91 5.13 -3.50
C SER A 99 2.30 5.42 -4.08
N GLN A 100 3.27 4.56 -3.79
CA GLN A 100 4.59 4.64 -4.42
C GLN A 100 4.54 4.42 -5.94
N ASP A 101 3.61 3.57 -6.43
CA ASP A 101 3.61 3.11 -7.82
C ASP A 101 2.39 3.51 -8.64
N ALA A 102 1.36 4.04 -7.99
CA ALA A 102 0.10 4.38 -8.65
C ALA A 102 -0.60 5.57 -8.00
N THR A 103 -1.34 6.32 -8.82
CA THR A 103 -2.39 7.24 -8.39
C THR A 103 -3.69 6.80 -9.01
N VAL A 104 -4.74 6.67 -8.20
CA VAL A 104 -5.98 5.99 -8.59
C VAL A 104 -7.20 6.82 -8.21
N TYR A 105 -8.12 6.96 -9.14
CA TYR A 105 -9.43 7.57 -8.94
C TYR A 105 -10.50 6.54 -9.16
N HIS A 106 -11.49 6.49 -8.29
CA HIS A 106 -12.55 5.49 -8.42
C HIS A 106 -13.90 6.03 -7.98
N GLN A 107 -14.95 5.55 -8.66
CA GLN A 107 -16.33 5.86 -8.38
C GLN A 107 -17.15 4.58 -8.33
N ARG A 108 -18.16 4.56 -7.48
CA ARG A 108 -19.19 3.54 -7.45
C ARG A 108 -20.54 4.20 -7.69
N VAL A 109 -21.23 3.81 -8.74
CA VAL A 109 -22.48 4.44 -9.20
C VAL A 109 -23.47 3.38 -9.67
N ALA A 110 -24.76 3.77 -9.81
CA ALA A 110 -25.73 2.98 -10.53
C ALA A 110 -25.31 2.81 -12.00
N LYS A 111 -25.64 1.68 -12.62
CA LYS A 111 -25.25 1.29 -13.99
C LYS A 111 -25.53 2.40 -15.01
N ASP A 112 -26.71 3.02 -14.95
CA ASP A 112 -27.14 4.08 -15.87
C ASP A 112 -26.34 5.38 -15.74
N ARG A 113 -25.54 5.52 -14.68
CA ARG A 113 -24.64 6.68 -14.43
C ARG A 113 -23.22 6.45 -14.93
N LEU A 114 -22.89 5.25 -15.38
CA LEU A 114 -21.53 4.94 -15.89
C LEU A 114 -21.07 5.91 -16.99
N PRO A 115 -21.87 6.24 -18.03
CA PRO A 115 -21.42 7.18 -19.07
C PRO A 115 -21.05 8.56 -18.50
N LEU A 116 -21.84 9.08 -17.55
CA LEU A 116 -21.56 10.36 -16.90
C LEU A 116 -20.20 10.34 -16.20
N VAL A 117 -19.92 9.31 -15.40
CA VAL A 117 -18.65 9.17 -14.68
C VAL A 117 -17.48 9.04 -15.63
N MET A 118 -17.63 8.24 -16.70
CA MET A 118 -16.59 8.09 -17.74
C MET A 118 -16.28 9.43 -18.43
N GLU A 119 -17.31 10.23 -18.76
CA GLU A 119 -17.13 11.56 -19.37
C GLU A 119 -16.41 12.53 -18.43
N MET A 120 -16.76 12.54 -17.16
CA MET A 120 -16.13 13.37 -16.13
C MET A 120 -14.65 13.02 -15.95
N GLU A 121 -14.32 11.71 -15.88
CA GLU A 121 -12.95 11.22 -15.75
C GLU A 121 -12.11 11.45 -17.00
N ALA A 122 -12.67 11.21 -18.19
CA ALA A 122 -12.01 11.47 -19.45
C ALA A 122 -11.69 12.98 -19.64
N ASP A 123 -12.61 13.85 -19.17
CA ASP A 123 -12.40 15.30 -19.22
C ASP A 123 -11.25 15.70 -18.29
N ARG A 124 -11.26 15.31 -17.01
CA ARG A 124 -10.20 15.70 -16.08
C ARG A 124 -8.84 15.04 -16.38
N MET A 125 -8.82 13.94 -17.14
CA MET A 125 -7.56 13.31 -17.55
C MET A 125 -6.64 14.25 -18.36
N ARG A 126 -7.19 15.19 -19.15
CA ARG A 126 -6.38 16.10 -19.99
C ARG A 126 -6.77 17.57 -19.94
N ASN A 127 -7.88 17.90 -19.30
CA ASN A 127 -8.43 19.25 -19.28
C ASN A 127 -8.47 19.88 -17.88
N LEU A 128 -7.64 19.40 -16.96
CA LEU A 128 -7.52 19.96 -15.60
C LEU A 128 -7.14 21.45 -15.70
N LYS A 129 -7.87 22.29 -14.98
CA LYS A 129 -7.65 23.72 -14.89
C LYS A 129 -7.35 24.12 -13.46
N LEU A 130 -6.14 24.59 -13.22
CA LEU A 130 -5.68 25.01 -11.90
C LEU A 130 -5.47 26.52 -11.86
N GLY A 131 -6.20 27.19 -10.98
CA GLY A 131 -5.92 28.57 -10.58
C GLY A 131 -4.81 28.61 -9.52
N GLU A 132 -4.05 29.70 -9.47
CA GLU A 132 -3.00 29.87 -8.43
C GLU A 132 -3.59 29.77 -7.03
N LYS A 133 -4.74 30.40 -6.79
CA LYS A 133 -5.43 30.34 -5.51
C LYS A 133 -5.83 28.92 -5.11
N ASP A 134 -6.29 28.10 -6.06
CA ASP A 134 -6.67 26.70 -5.78
C ASP A 134 -5.46 25.89 -5.32
N VAL A 135 -4.31 26.12 -5.98
CA VAL A 135 -3.04 25.43 -5.66
C VAL A 135 -2.54 25.82 -4.28
N LEU A 136 -2.50 27.12 -3.96
CA LEU A 136 -2.05 27.60 -2.66
C LEU A 136 -2.93 27.09 -1.52
N THR A 137 -4.26 27.16 -1.71
CA THR A 137 -5.22 26.66 -0.70
C THR A 137 -5.04 25.17 -0.48
N GLU A 138 -4.90 24.38 -1.55
CA GLU A 138 -4.76 22.93 -1.42
C GLU A 138 -3.42 22.51 -0.85
N ARG A 139 -2.36 23.29 -1.10
CA ARG A 139 -1.06 23.08 -0.45
C ARG A 139 -1.17 23.21 1.07
N ASP A 140 -1.92 24.18 1.57
CA ASP A 140 -2.18 24.29 3.01
C ASP A 140 -2.98 23.10 3.56
N VAL A 141 -3.92 22.57 2.78
CA VAL A 141 -4.70 21.36 3.14
C VAL A 141 -3.79 20.15 3.29
N ILE A 142 -2.90 19.87 2.31
CA ILE A 142 -2.02 18.69 2.41
C ILE A 142 -0.95 18.85 3.50
N LEU A 143 -0.50 20.07 3.81
CA LEU A 143 0.38 20.33 4.96
C LEU A 143 -0.33 20.04 6.28
N GLU A 144 -1.59 20.41 6.42
CA GLU A 144 -2.38 20.07 7.61
C GLU A 144 -2.68 18.55 7.69
N GLU A 145 -2.92 17.90 6.55
CA GLU A 145 -3.05 16.46 6.49
C GLU A 145 -1.77 15.76 6.96
N ARG A 146 -0.59 16.24 6.53
CA ARG A 146 0.70 15.72 7.01
C ARG A 146 0.83 15.88 8.51
N ARG A 147 0.51 17.06 9.07
CA ARG A 147 0.53 17.28 10.51
C ARG A 147 -0.36 16.29 11.24
N SER A 148 -1.57 16.08 10.74
CA SER A 148 -2.54 15.16 11.33
C SER A 148 -2.11 13.69 11.24
N ARG A 149 -1.62 13.25 10.08
CA ARG A 149 -1.31 11.82 9.83
C ARG A 149 0.09 11.39 10.24
N VAL A 150 1.06 12.32 10.23
CA VAL A 150 2.47 11.99 10.48
C VAL A 150 2.98 12.72 11.72
N ASP A 151 3.00 14.05 11.73
CA ASP A 151 3.76 14.81 12.71
C ASP A 151 3.15 14.71 14.12
N ASN A 152 1.84 14.50 14.21
CA ASN A 152 1.12 14.30 15.47
C ASN A 152 1.12 12.85 15.96
N ASP A 153 1.58 11.88 15.18
CA ASP A 153 1.67 10.47 15.60
C ASP A 153 3.11 9.96 15.63
N PRO A 154 3.66 9.68 16.84
CA PRO A 154 5.02 9.16 16.99
C PRO A 154 5.29 7.87 16.21
N SER A 155 4.28 7.01 16.01
CA SER A 155 4.44 5.76 15.25
C SER A 155 4.65 6.04 13.79
N SER A 156 3.92 7.01 13.22
CA SER A 156 4.07 7.46 11.84
C SER A 156 5.41 8.14 11.60
N ILE A 157 5.86 8.99 12.54
CA ILE A 157 7.21 9.59 12.49
C ILE A 157 8.29 8.51 12.47
N LEU A 158 8.20 7.50 13.36
CA LEU A 158 9.17 6.42 13.38
C LEU A 158 9.14 5.61 12.08
N SER A 159 7.95 5.30 11.57
CA SER A 159 7.77 4.56 10.31
C SER A 159 8.40 5.30 9.13
N GLU A 160 8.19 6.60 9.02
CA GLU A 160 8.79 7.45 7.99
C GLU A 160 10.33 7.40 8.06
N GLN A 161 10.91 7.56 9.24
CA GLN A 161 12.36 7.48 9.45
C GLN A 161 12.93 6.09 9.16
N MET A 162 12.19 5.04 9.50
CA MET A 162 12.58 3.67 9.19
C MET A 162 12.58 3.41 7.68
N MET A 163 11.57 3.90 6.96
CA MET A 163 11.51 3.77 5.50
C MET A 163 12.64 4.53 4.81
N ALA A 164 12.91 5.75 5.22
CA ALA A 164 14.05 6.54 4.73
C ALA A 164 15.41 5.88 5.05
N THR A 165 15.49 5.15 6.16
CA THR A 165 16.69 4.39 6.54
C THR A 165 16.79 3.07 5.77
N LEU A 166 15.67 2.42 5.47
CA LEU A 166 15.64 1.16 4.71
C LEU A 166 16.11 1.38 3.27
N TYR A 167 15.62 2.45 2.63
CA TYR A 167 15.93 2.80 1.25
C TYR A 167 16.86 4.01 1.19
N SER A 168 18.15 3.78 0.94
CA SER A 168 19.16 4.83 0.88
C SER A 168 19.25 5.50 -0.50
N ALA A 169 18.90 4.78 -1.54
CA ALA A 169 18.95 5.25 -2.93
C ALA A 169 17.60 5.18 -3.64
N HIS A 170 16.81 4.16 -3.33
CA HIS A 170 15.54 3.93 -4.00
C HIS A 170 14.44 4.87 -3.51
N PRO A 171 13.60 5.45 -4.39
CA PRO A 171 12.57 6.43 -4.02
C PRO A 171 11.47 5.90 -3.09
N TYR A 172 11.37 4.59 -2.83
CA TYR A 172 10.48 4.05 -1.81
C TYR A 172 10.82 4.52 -0.38
N GLY A 173 12.00 5.12 -0.16
CA GLY A 173 12.35 5.80 1.08
C GLY A 173 11.69 7.17 1.28
N THR A 174 11.17 7.77 0.20
CA THR A 174 10.45 9.04 0.26
C THR A 174 8.99 8.81 0.68
N PRO A 175 8.44 9.57 1.65
CA PRO A 175 7.04 9.41 2.05
C PRO A 175 6.10 9.80 0.91
N VAL A 176 4.99 9.05 0.74
CA VAL A 176 3.99 9.34 -0.30
C VAL A 176 3.39 10.74 -0.13
N ILE A 177 3.18 11.16 1.11
CA ILE A 177 2.67 12.51 1.41
C ILE A 177 3.71 13.60 1.12
N GLY A 178 4.99 13.26 0.99
CA GLY A 178 6.10 14.19 0.78
C GLY A 178 6.77 14.65 2.09
N TRP A 179 7.99 15.18 1.96
CA TRP A 179 8.68 15.88 3.05
C TRP A 179 8.08 17.27 3.24
N GLU A 180 7.81 17.70 4.48
CA GLU A 180 7.16 18.98 4.79
C GLU A 180 7.81 20.17 4.08
N HIS A 181 9.15 20.27 4.12
CA HIS A 181 9.89 21.36 3.53
C HIS A 181 9.81 21.41 1.99
N GLU A 182 9.66 20.27 1.31
CA GLU A 182 9.46 20.19 -0.13
C GLU A 182 8.01 20.48 -0.48
N MET A 183 7.05 19.90 0.24
CA MET A 183 5.62 20.18 0.06
C MET A 183 5.28 21.66 0.18
N ALA A 184 5.90 22.37 1.13
CA ALA A 184 5.68 23.80 1.34
C ALA A 184 6.13 24.66 0.14
N GLN A 185 6.92 24.12 -0.78
CA GLN A 185 7.45 24.82 -1.96
C GLN A 185 6.78 24.38 -3.27
N LEU A 186 5.92 23.34 -3.25
CA LEU A 186 5.26 22.85 -4.45
C LEU A 186 4.45 23.96 -5.13
N SER A 187 4.73 24.16 -6.40
CA SER A 187 4.13 25.20 -7.23
C SER A 187 3.04 24.65 -8.17
N ARG A 188 2.30 25.58 -8.77
CA ARG A 188 1.36 25.27 -9.84
C ARG A 188 2.08 24.68 -11.06
N GLU A 189 3.24 25.19 -11.37
CA GLU A 189 4.08 24.76 -12.50
C GLU A 189 4.56 23.33 -12.31
N ASP A 190 4.96 22.94 -11.09
CA ASP A 190 5.32 21.56 -10.76
C ASP A 190 4.12 20.63 -10.99
N ALA A 191 2.95 21.01 -10.47
CA ALA A 191 1.72 20.22 -10.61
C ALA A 191 1.30 20.05 -12.07
N ILE A 192 1.31 21.13 -12.86
CA ILE A 192 0.95 21.09 -14.28
C ILE A 192 1.97 20.29 -15.11
N SER A 193 3.25 20.40 -14.79
CA SER A 193 4.31 19.65 -15.47
C SER A 193 4.13 18.14 -15.23
N PHE A 194 3.93 17.74 -13.97
CA PHE A 194 3.69 16.36 -13.58
C PHE A 194 2.40 15.81 -14.21
N TYR A 195 1.32 16.58 -14.17
CA TYR A 195 0.04 16.22 -14.81
C TYR A 195 0.19 16.01 -16.31
N LYS A 196 0.76 16.95 -17.05
CA LYS A 196 0.91 16.86 -18.50
C LYS A 196 1.71 15.64 -18.93
N ARG A 197 2.72 15.27 -18.15
CA ARG A 197 3.57 14.13 -18.43
C ARG A 197 2.87 12.80 -18.19
N PHE A 198 2.23 12.64 -17.05
CA PHE A 198 1.81 11.31 -16.58
C PHE A 198 0.32 11.02 -16.70
N TYR A 199 -0.55 12.03 -16.75
CA TYR A 199 -2.00 11.85 -16.80
C TYR A 199 -2.47 11.78 -18.25
N ALA A 200 -2.35 10.58 -18.82
CA ALA A 200 -2.68 10.34 -20.22
C ALA A 200 -3.16 8.90 -20.44
N PRO A 201 -3.96 8.64 -21.50
CA PRO A 201 -4.47 7.30 -21.78
C PRO A 201 -3.39 6.22 -21.87
N ASN A 202 -2.27 6.52 -22.54
CA ASN A 202 -1.17 5.58 -22.72
C ASN A 202 -0.34 5.31 -21.43
N ASN A 203 -0.66 5.98 -20.32
CA ASN A 203 -0.13 5.73 -19.00
C ASN A 203 -1.21 5.28 -18.00
N ALA A 204 -2.39 4.93 -18.46
CA ALA A 204 -3.52 4.61 -17.62
C ALA A 204 -4.10 3.24 -17.89
N ILE A 205 -4.81 2.72 -16.88
CA ILE A 205 -5.63 1.51 -16.96
C ILE A 205 -7.03 1.90 -16.49
N LEU A 206 -8.02 1.67 -17.35
CA LEU A 206 -9.43 1.80 -17.03
C LEU A 206 -9.96 0.43 -16.58
N ILE A 207 -10.55 0.36 -15.40
CA ILE A 207 -11.19 -0.86 -14.91
C ILE A 207 -12.66 -0.58 -14.63
N ILE A 208 -13.53 -1.36 -15.27
CA ILE A 208 -14.98 -1.31 -15.07
C ILE A 208 -15.43 -2.67 -14.53
N ALA A 209 -15.97 -2.67 -13.32
CA ALA A 209 -16.47 -3.87 -12.66
C ALA A 209 -17.92 -3.69 -12.22
N GLY A 210 -18.81 -4.61 -12.60
CA GLY A 210 -20.23 -4.52 -12.21
C GLY A 210 -21.19 -4.93 -13.30
N ASP A 211 -22.41 -4.39 -13.24
CA ASP A 211 -23.49 -4.74 -14.16
C ASP A 211 -23.29 -4.12 -15.56
N VAL A 212 -22.33 -4.66 -16.28
CA VAL A 212 -21.98 -4.25 -17.64
C VAL A 212 -21.59 -5.45 -18.49
N THR A 213 -21.71 -5.33 -19.82
CA THR A 213 -21.10 -6.27 -20.75
C THR A 213 -19.79 -5.71 -21.32
N PRO A 214 -18.86 -6.56 -21.78
CA PRO A 214 -17.63 -6.12 -22.44
C PRO A 214 -17.88 -5.26 -23.68
N GLU A 215 -18.91 -5.56 -24.45
CA GLU A 215 -19.31 -4.85 -25.67
C GLU A 215 -19.82 -3.43 -25.35
N GLU A 216 -20.67 -3.29 -24.32
CA GLU A 216 -21.13 -1.99 -23.83
C GLU A 216 -19.96 -1.12 -23.38
N VAL A 217 -19.06 -1.66 -22.56
CA VAL A 217 -17.88 -0.92 -22.08
C VAL A 217 -16.95 -0.57 -23.22
N LYS A 218 -16.71 -1.49 -24.18
CA LYS A 218 -15.87 -1.20 -25.36
C LYS A 218 -16.43 -0.05 -26.17
N LYS A 219 -17.73 -0.04 -26.42
CA LYS A 219 -18.42 1.04 -27.16
C LYS A 219 -18.30 2.38 -26.42
N LEU A 220 -18.58 2.41 -25.10
CA LEU A 220 -18.47 3.60 -24.27
C LEU A 220 -17.03 4.11 -24.16
N ALA A 221 -16.08 3.22 -23.87
CA ALA A 221 -14.67 3.59 -23.74
C ALA A 221 -14.09 4.14 -25.05
N THR A 222 -14.41 3.52 -26.18
CA THR A 222 -13.99 4.02 -27.51
C THR A 222 -14.57 5.41 -27.80
N LYS A 223 -15.86 5.62 -27.49
CA LYS A 223 -16.53 6.91 -27.71
C LYS A 223 -15.98 8.02 -26.80
N ILE A 224 -15.76 7.71 -25.52
CA ILE A 224 -15.48 8.72 -24.47
C ILE A 224 -13.98 8.93 -24.30
N TYR A 225 -13.21 7.85 -24.12
CA TYR A 225 -11.75 7.93 -23.90
C TYR A 225 -10.94 7.90 -25.21
N GLY A 226 -11.48 7.32 -26.30
CA GLY A 226 -10.78 7.25 -27.60
C GLY A 226 -10.28 8.61 -28.11
N PRO A 227 -11.09 9.69 -28.04
CA PRO A 227 -10.65 11.02 -28.44
C PRO A 227 -9.63 11.68 -27.52
N VAL A 228 -9.40 11.14 -26.31
CA VAL A 228 -8.48 11.74 -25.34
C VAL A 228 -7.04 11.62 -25.85
N LYS A 229 -6.35 12.76 -25.95
CA LYS A 229 -5.00 12.81 -26.49
C LYS A 229 -4.00 12.08 -25.60
N ARG A 230 -3.22 11.18 -26.21
CA ARG A 230 -2.10 10.51 -25.55
C ARG A 230 -0.97 11.50 -25.19
N ALA A 231 -0.13 11.17 -24.22
CA ALA A 231 1.12 11.87 -24.00
C ALA A 231 2.16 11.45 -25.05
N ASP A 232 2.96 12.40 -25.52
CA ASP A 232 4.00 12.14 -26.51
C ASP A 232 5.13 11.30 -25.90
N ASP A 233 5.52 11.62 -24.65
CA ASP A 233 6.49 10.87 -23.88
C ASP A 233 6.07 10.79 -22.40
N VAL A 234 5.81 9.60 -21.93
CA VAL A 234 5.57 9.31 -20.50
C VAL A 234 6.90 9.08 -19.78
N GLY A 235 7.94 8.75 -20.53
CA GLY A 235 9.24 8.33 -20.03
C GLY A 235 9.24 6.89 -19.52
N MET A 236 10.44 6.34 -19.36
CA MET A 236 10.63 5.06 -18.68
C MET A 236 10.59 5.26 -17.17
N ARG A 237 9.96 4.34 -16.45
CA ARG A 237 10.00 4.28 -14.99
C ARG A 237 11.34 3.66 -14.54
N ALA A 238 12.45 4.34 -14.88
CA ALA A 238 13.80 3.95 -14.46
C ALA A 238 14.09 4.55 -13.08
N ARG A 239 14.31 3.68 -12.09
CA ARG A 239 14.60 4.08 -10.71
C ARG A 239 15.94 3.53 -10.28
N PRO A 240 16.70 4.23 -9.42
CA PRO A 240 17.97 3.72 -8.89
C PRO A 240 17.71 2.44 -8.09
N MET A 241 18.62 1.47 -8.22
CA MET A 241 18.57 0.27 -7.40
C MET A 241 19.06 0.56 -5.98
N GLU A 242 18.48 -0.13 -5.00
CA GLU A 242 18.96 -0.06 -3.63
C GLU A 242 20.23 -0.91 -3.48
N PRO A 243 21.33 -0.35 -2.92
CA PRO A 243 22.54 -1.12 -2.67
C PRO A 243 22.31 -2.15 -1.54
N GLU A 244 23.06 -3.26 -1.58
CA GLU A 244 23.00 -4.25 -0.51
C GLU A 244 23.45 -3.64 0.83
N SER A 245 22.67 -3.90 1.87
CA SER A 245 23.01 -3.44 3.21
C SER A 245 24.14 -4.27 3.81
N ALA A 246 25.21 -3.61 4.25
CA ALA A 246 26.37 -4.25 4.87
C ALA A 246 26.23 -4.43 6.39
N ALA A 247 25.36 -3.63 7.06
CA ALA A 247 25.21 -3.63 8.51
C ALA A 247 23.75 -3.38 8.91
N PRO A 248 23.29 -3.91 10.07
CA PRO A 248 21.99 -3.59 10.61
C PRO A 248 21.92 -2.10 10.98
N ARG A 249 20.75 -1.50 10.79
CA ARG A 249 20.51 -0.09 11.10
C ARG A 249 19.45 0.02 12.18
N ARG A 250 19.57 1.03 13.04
CA ARG A 250 18.66 1.21 14.17
C ARG A 250 18.20 2.66 14.27
N VAL A 251 16.90 2.86 14.41
CA VAL A 251 16.25 4.16 14.60
C VAL A 251 15.56 4.13 15.96
N THR A 252 15.82 5.11 16.82
CA THR A 252 15.15 5.19 18.13
C THR A 252 14.48 6.55 18.29
N LEU A 253 13.17 6.54 18.47
CA LEU A 253 12.37 7.70 18.75
C LEU A 253 11.88 7.65 20.21
N LYS A 254 12.16 8.72 20.98
CA LYS A 254 11.63 8.91 22.34
C LYS A 254 10.62 10.05 22.31
N ASP A 255 9.34 9.76 22.56
CA ASP A 255 8.29 10.78 22.52
C ASP A 255 7.39 10.71 23.76
N LYS A 256 6.99 11.87 24.28
CA LYS A 256 6.10 11.99 25.46
C LYS A 256 4.67 11.53 25.18
N ARG A 257 4.25 11.49 23.93
CA ARG A 257 2.93 11.03 23.47
C ARG A 257 2.83 9.51 23.41
N THR A 258 3.98 8.81 23.43
CA THR A 258 4.05 7.34 23.38
C THR A 258 3.61 6.74 24.71
N GLY A 259 2.56 5.91 24.68
CA GLY A 259 2.06 5.23 25.88
C GLY A 259 2.81 3.93 26.22
N LYS A 260 3.09 3.10 25.20
CA LYS A 260 3.77 1.81 25.31
C LYS A 260 4.98 1.75 24.39
N ALA A 261 6.05 1.08 24.86
CA ALA A 261 7.22 0.84 24.03
C ALA A 261 6.87 -0.14 22.87
N THR A 262 7.27 0.23 21.67
CA THR A 262 7.00 -0.55 20.46
C THR A 262 8.30 -0.84 19.72
N PHE A 263 8.45 -2.09 19.31
CA PHE A 263 9.51 -2.57 18.45
C PHE A 263 8.94 -2.75 17.02
N ASN A 264 9.74 -2.35 16.02
CA ASN A 264 9.48 -2.63 14.60
C ASN A 264 10.78 -3.07 13.94
N ARG A 265 10.69 -4.01 12.99
CA ARG A 265 11.84 -4.40 12.17
C ARG A 265 11.41 -4.60 10.72
N LEU A 266 12.15 -4.00 9.79
CA LEU A 266 11.92 -4.10 8.37
C LEU A 266 13.11 -4.79 7.69
N TYR A 267 12.81 -5.61 6.68
CA TYR A 267 13.80 -6.22 5.80
C TYR A 267 13.43 -5.96 4.34
N HIS A 268 14.44 -5.81 3.49
CA HIS A 268 14.22 -5.87 2.05
C HIS A 268 13.78 -7.26 1.62
N ALA A 269 12.85 -7.29 0.69
CA ALA A 269 12.41 -8.50 0.01
C ALA A 269 12.13 -8.18 -1.46
N PRO A 270 12.10 -9.16 -2.37
CA PRO A 270 11.61 -8.92 -3.72
C PRO A 270 10.11 -8.64 -3.68
N SER A 271 9.61 -7.98 -4.72
CA SER A 271 8.17 -7.93 -4.99
C SER A 271 7.76 -9.10 -5.88
N TYR A 272 6.46 -9.28 -6.11
CA TYR A 272 5.96 -10.24 -7.12
C TYR A 272 6.47 -9.94 -8.53
N ALA A 273 6.76 -8.66 -8.83
CA ALA A 273 7.31 -8.24 -10.12
C ALA A 273 8.82 -8.55 -10.27
N THR A 274 9.56 -8.68 -9.18
CA THR A 274 11.03 -8.86 -9.17
C THR A 274 11.50 -10.18 -8.58
N ALA A 275 10.61 -10.93 -7.94
CA ALA A 275 10.89 -12.24 -7.35
C ALA A 275 11.18 -13.29 -8.43
N LYS A 276 12.04 -14.26 -8.11
CA LYS A 276 12.14 -15.49 -8.89
C LYS A 276 10.86 -16.30 -8.71
N GLU A 277 10.59 -17.19 -9.67
CA GLU A 277 9.39 -18.03 -9.63
C GLU A 277 9.21 -18.75 -8.27
N GLY A 278 8.04 -18.61 -7.67
CA GLY A 278 7.66 -19.19 -6.38
C GLY A 278 8.27 -18.53 -5.14
N GLU A 279 9.13 -17.52 -5.30
CA GLU A 279 9.82 -16.89 -4.17
C GLU A 279 8.90 -15.94 -3.39
N ALA A 280 8.06 -15.16 -4.07
CA ALA A 280 7.10 -14.26 -3.44
C ALA A 280 6.00 -15.04 -2.71
N GLU A 281 5.49 -16.11 -3.30
CA GLU A 281 4.52 -17.02 -2.67
C GLU A 281 5.10 -17.70 -1.43
N ALA A 282 6.36 -18.10 -1.48
CA ALA A 282 7.05 -18.67 -0.32
C ALA A 282 7.22 -17.65 0.81
N LEU A 283 7.45 -16.37 0.48
CA LEU A 283 7.51 -15.27 1.45
C LEU A 283 6.14 -15.01 2.10
N ASP A 284 5.05 -15.01 1.32
CA ASP A 284 3.69 -14.90 1.86
C ASP A 284 3.42 -16.02 2.86
N VAL A 285 3.61 -17.28 2.45
CA VAL A 285 3.37 -18.44 3.30
C VAL A 285 4.27 -18.43 4.53
N MET A 286 5.55 -18.10 4.37
CA MET A 286 6.50 -17.97 5.48
C MET A 286 6.00 -16.97 6.53
N MET A 287 5.60 -15.77 6.09
CA MET A 287 5.16 -14.73 7.02
C MET A 287 3.82 -15.04 7.67
N LYS A 288 2.91 -15.72 6.98
CA LYS A 288 1.66 -16.24 7.56
C LYS A 288 1.94 -17.22 8.71
N ILE A 289 2.90 -18.13 8.55
CA ILE A 289 3.31 -19.08 9.58
C ILE A 289 4.00 -18.38 10.75
N LEU A 290 4.94 -17.49 10.43
CA LEU A 290 5.83 -16.90 11.43
C LEU A 290 5.14 -15.83 12.28
N ALA A 291 4.34 -14.94 11.64
CA ALA A 291 3.83 -13.73 12.28
C ALA A 291 2.39 -13.35 11.86
N GLY A 292 1.69 -14.18 11.06
CA GLY A 292 0.37 -13.90 10.51
C GLY A 292 -0.78 -14.24 11.46
N GLY A 293 -1.04 -13.38 12.45
CA GLY A 293 -2.19 -13.51 13.37
C GLY A 293 -1.97 -14.43 14.55
N SER A 294 -3.06 -14.74 15.28
CA SER A 294 -3.04 -15.42 16.58
C SER A 294 -2.57 -16.89 16.55
N THR A 295 -2.50 -17.52 15.39
CA THR A 295 -2.02 -18.88 15.24
C THR A 295 -0.56 -18.97 14.78
N SER A 296 0.11 -17.84 14.63
CA SER A 296 1.51 -17.75 14.20
C SER A 296 2.49 -18.12 15.33
N ARG A 297 3.71 -18.50 14.96
CA ARG A 297 4.72 -18.91 15.95
C ARG A 297 5.08 -17.80 16.92
N LEU A 298 5.35 -16.60 16.42
CA LEU A 298 5.71 -15.45 17.26
C LEU A 298 4.59 -15.11 18.24
N TYR A 299 3.34 -15.12 17.79
CA TYR A 299 2.21 -14.82 18.66
C TYR A 299 2.05 -15.86 19.77
N ASN A 300 2.02 -17.17 19.41
CA ASN A 300 1.86 -18.22 20.40
C ASN A 300 2.98 -18.16 21.44
N ARG A 301 4.24 -18.03 21.00
CA ARG A 301 5.36 -18.04 21.94
C ARG A 301 5.40 -16.80 22.82
N LEU A 302 5.39 -15.58 22.22
CA LEU A 302 5.69 -14.35 22.96
C LEU A 302 4.47 -13.72 23.63
N VAL A 303 3.23 -14.01 23.15
CA VAL A 303 2.00 -13.48 23.73
C VAL A 303 1.29 -14.51 24.61
N VAL A 304 1.18 -15.78 24.15
CA VAL A 304 0.42 -16.79 24.88
C VAL A 304 1.27 -17.49 25.94
N ASP A 305 2.45 -18.03 25.54
CA ASP A 305 3.29 -18.83 26.42
C ASP A 305 4.13 -17.97 27.36
N ASP A 306 5.02 -17.16 26.83
CA ASP A 306 6.00 -16.36 27.59
C ASP A 306 5.40 -15.07 28.17
N LYS A 307 4.31 -14.56 27.58
CA LYS A 307 3.58 -13.34 28.02
C LYS A 307 4.45 -12.09 28.14
N ILE A 308 5.49 -11.99 27.31
CA ILE A 308 6.41 -10.84 27.29
C ILE A 308 5.99 -9.75 26.29
N ALA A 309 5.05 -10.07 25.39
CA ALA A 309 4.44 -9.09 24.49
C ALA A 309 2.92 -9.07 24.68
N THR A 310 2.31 -7.89 24.52
CA THR A 310 0.84 -7.74 24.45
C THR A 310 0.31 -7.92 23.03
N SER A 311 1.16 -7.66 22.04
CA SER A 311 0.87 -7.84 20.63
C SER A 311 2.17 -8.07 19.88
N ILE A 312 2.13 -8.96 18.91
CA ILE A 312 3.20 -9.21 17.96
C ILE A 312 2.60 -9.69 16.65
N GLY A 313 3.22 -9.29 15.57
CA GLY A 313 2.80 -9.71 14.23
C GLY A 313 3.84 -9.34 13.18
N GLY A 314 3.50 -9.67 11.95
CA GLY A 314 4.34 -9.33 10.82
C GLY A 314 3.62 -9.60 9.50
N TRP A 315 4.23 -9.12 8.45
CA TRP A 315 3.66 -9.16 7.12
C TRP A 315 4.76 -9.17 6.06
N TYR A 316 4.41 -9.65 4.88
CA TYR A 316 5.16 -9.45 3.65
C TYR A 316 4.32 -8.57 2.72
N SER A 317 4.93 -7.54 2.14
CA SER A 317 4.32 -6.68 1.14
C SER A 317 5.08 -6.87 -0.18
N GLY A 318 4.51 -7.69 -1.06
CA GLY A 318 5.09 -8.02 -2.36
C GLY A 318 4.49 -7.26 -3.54
N SER A 319 3.56 -6.32 -3.31
CA SER A 319 2.80 -5.64 -4.36
C SER A 319 3.49 -4.39 -4.95
N GLY A 320 4.77 -4.15 -4.67
CA GLY A 320 5.55 -3.08 -5.28
C GLY A 320 6.01 -3.42 -6.70
N ARG A 321 6.31 -2.39 -7.50
CA ARG A 321 6.93 -2.56 -8.82
C ARG A 321 8.37 -3.06 -8.71
N ASP A 322 9.16 -2.50 -7.78
CA ASP A 322 10.60 -2.75 -7.67
C ASP A 322 10.91 -3.64 -6.48
N TYR A 323 10.54 -3.24 -5.29
CA TYR A 323 10.84 -3.97 -4.07
C TYR A 323 9.58 -4.33 -3.29
N GLY A 324 9.64 -5.49 -2.63
CA GLY A 324 8.80 -5.83 -1.50
C GLY A 324 9.55 -5.57 -0.18
N ARG A 325 8.88 -5.84 0.91
CA ARG A 325 9.47 -5.78 2.26
C ARG A 325 8.79 -6.73 3.23
N ILE A 326 9.55 -7.18 4.21
CA ILE A 326 9.04 -7.91 5.37
C ILE A 326 9.02 -6.95 6.55
N GLY A 327 7.92 -6.93 7.30
CA GLY A 327 7.80 -6.18 8.54
C GLY A 327 7.46 -7.09 9.70
N LEU A 328 8.09 -6.84 10.85
CA LEU A 328 7.76 -7.43 12.14
C LEU A 328 7.51 -6.32 13.14
N TYR A 329 6.56 -6.49 14.04
CA TYR A 329 6.30 -5.54 15.12
C TYR A 329 5.99 -6.26 16.42
N ALA A 330 6.30 -5.61 17.56
CA ALA A 330 5.92 -6.08 18.88
C ALA A 330 5.66 -4.91 19.82
N ILE A 331 4.71 -5.11 20.74
CA ILE A 331 4.42 -4.21 21.87
C ILE A 331 4.71 -4.99 23.13
N SER A 332 5.63 -4.49 23.98
CA SER A 332 6.02 -5.17 25.20
C SER A 332 4.87 -5.26 26.22
N ALA A 333 4.85 -6.34 26.99
CA ALA A 333 3.90 -6.57 28.08
C ALA A 333 4.49 -6.16 29.43
N GLY A 334 3.71 -5.51 30.26
CA GLY A 334 4.12 -5.16 31.64
C GLY A 334 5.43 -4.36 31.69
N ASN A 335 6.38 -4.84 32.47
CA ASN A 335 7.71 -4.23 32.65
C ASN A 335 8.80 -4.87 31.76
N ASN A 336 8.45 -5.75 30.82
CA ASN A 336 9.44 -6.32 29.91
C ASN A 336 10.06 -5.24 29.03
N SER A 337 11.39 -5.27 28.92
CA SER A 337 12.11 -4.36 28.01
C SER A 337 11.93 -4.78 26.56
N LEU A 338 12.04 -3.82 25.65
CA LEU A 338 12.05 -4.15 24.19
C LEU A 338 13.26 -4.99 23.83
N ASP A 339 14.40 -4.81 24.46
CA ASP A 339 15.61 -5.62 24.24
C ASP A 339 15.35 -7.10 24.58
N HIS A 340 14.57 -7.38 25.64
CA HIS A 340 14.19 -8.76 25.98
C HIS A 340 13.24 -9.34 24.93
N VAL A 341 12.21 -8.58 24.51
CA VAL A 341 11.28 -9.01 23.47
C VAL A 341 12.00 -9.25 22.14
N GLU A 342 12.94 -8.37 21.76
CA GLU A 342 13.77 -8.51 20.58
C GLU A 342 14.63 -9.76 20.64
N ALA A 343 15.32 -10.01 21.74
CA ALA A 343 16.18 -11.18 21.92
C ALA A 343 15.40 -12.50 21.81
N GLU A 344 14.23 -12.59 22.42
CA GLU A 344 13.38 -13.80 22.31
C GLU A 344 12.80 -13.96 20.91
N MET A 345 12.40 -12.86 20.22
CA MET A 345 12.00 -12.91 18.83
C MET A 345 13.14 -13.41 17.93
N ASP A 346 14.36 -12.92 18.13
CA ASP A 346 15.52 -13.33 17.33
C ASP A 346 15.87 -14.80 17.53
N LYS A 347 15.70 -15.35 18.72
CA LYS A 347 15.82 -16.81 18.96
C LYS A 347 14.81 -17.60 18.12
N ILE A 348 13.54 -17.16 18.12
CA ILE A 348 12.47 -17.83 17.34
C ILE A 348 12.77 -17.74 15.84
N LEU A 349 13.25 -16.59 15.35
CA LEU A 349 13.67 -16.42 13.96
C LEU A 349 14.83 -17.34 13.60
N ALA A 350 15.85 -17.43 14.46
CA ALA A 350 16.99 -18.32 14.25
C ALA A 350 16.56 -19.81 14.25
N GLU A 351 15.69 -20.22 15.15
CA GLU A 351 15.10 -21.57 15.16
C GLU A 351 14.32 -21.85 13.87
N PHE A 352 13.54 -20.89 13.41
CA PHE A 352 12.78 -21.02 12.18
C PHE A 352 13.68 -21.13 10.94
N ILE A 353 14.73 -20.33 10.86
CA ILE A 353 15.73 -20.39 9.78
C ILE A 353 16.43 -21.76 9.77
N LYS A 354 16.77 -22.29 10.94
CA LYS A 354 17.44 -23.59 11.10
C LYS A 354 16.52 -24.77 10.77
N ASN A 355 15.33 -24.79 11.34
CA ASN A 355 14.43 -25.95 11.33
C ASN A 355 13.36 -25.88 10.24
N GLY A 356 12.98 -24.69 9.78
CA GLY A 356 11.89 -24.44 8.83
C GLY A 356 10.49 -24.55 9.48
N ALA A 357 9.50 -24.64 8.62
CA ALA A 357 8.10 -24.85 9.00
C ALA A 357 7.76 -26.35 9.13
N THR A 358 6.71 -26.67 9.86
CA THR A 358 6.12 -28.01 9.88
C THR A 358 5.11 -28.19 8.75
N LYS A 359 4.84 -29.44 8.36
CA LYS A 359 3.81 -29.76 7.36
C LYS A 359 2.42 -29.21 7.75
N LYS A 360 2.06 -29.29 9.04
CA LYS A 360 0.78 -28.77 9.58
C LYS A 360 0.66 -27.26 9.42
N GLU A 361 1.72 -26.50 9.69
CA GLU A 361 1.75 -25.03 9.51
C GLU A 361 1.65 -24.66 8.03
N LEU A 362 2.39 -25.36 7.16
CA LEU A 362 2.34 -25.14 5.72
C LEU A 362 0.92 -25.33 5.18
N GLU A 363 0.28 -26.47 5.45
CA GLU A 363 -1.06 -26.76 4.95
C GLU A 363 -2.11 -25.79 5.50
N ARG A 364 -2.04 -25.46 6.80
CA ARG A 364 -2.93 -24.45 7.39
C ARG A 364 -2.81 -23.09 6.71
N SER A 365 -1.58 -22.65 6.42
CA SER A 365 -1.33 -21.33 5.83
C SER A 365 -1.79 -21.26 4.37
N LYS A 366 -1.54 -22.32 3.59
CA LYS A 366 -2.06 -22.45 2.23
C LYS A 366 -3.58 -22.38 2.20
N ASN A 367 -4.24 -23.18 3.03
CA ASN A 367 -5.71 -23.23 3.11
C ASN A 367 -6.30 -21.86 3.49
N SER A 368 -5.65 -21.13 4.41
CA SER A 368 -6.07 -19.78 4.78
C SER A 368 -5.97 -18.80 3.59
N TYR A 369 -4.86 -18.80 2.85
CA TYR A 369 -4.69 -17.94 1.69
C TYR A 369 -5.67 -18.24 0.55
N ILE A 370 -5.92 -19.54 0.30
CA ILE A 370 -6.87 -19.95 -0.72
C ILE A 370 -8.29 -19.52 -0.34
N ALA A 371 -8.66 -19.70 0.93
CA ALA A 371 -9.96 -19.24 1.44
C ALA A 371 -10.10 -17.71 1.33
N GLU A 372 -9.09 -16.94 1.74
CA GLU A 372 -9.06 -15.48 1.61
C GLU A 372 -9.17 -15.03 0.14
N TYR A 373 -8.53 -15.76 -0.78
CA TYR A 373 -8.66 -15.50 -2.22
C TYR A 373 -10.08 -15.70 -2.72
N VAL A 374 -10.70 -16.86 -2.37
CA VAL A 374 -12.07 -17.21 -2.76
C VAL A 374 -13.08 -16.18 -2.25
N TYR A 375 -13.00 -15.84 -0.95
CA TYR A 375 -13.89 -14.80 -0.39
C TYR A 375 -13.67 -13.41 -0.99
N GLY A 376 -12.42 -13.09 -1.33
CA GLY A 376 -12.08 -11.80 -1.91
C GLY A 376 -12.65 -11.54 -3.31
N VAL A 377 -13.00 -12.60 -4.07
CA VAL A 377 -13.58 -12.45 -5.42
C VAL A 377 -15.06 -12.08 -5.41
N ASP A 378 -15.73 -12.18 -4.27
CA ASP A 378 -17.15 -11.79 -4.14
C ASP A 378 -17.36 -10.27 -4.14
N SER A 379 -16.34 -9.49 -3.84
CA SER A 379 -16.40 -8.04 -3.88
C SER A 379 -15.89 -7.48 -5.21
N GLN A 380 -16.77 -6.86 -6.01
CA GLN A 380 -16.43 -6.21 -7.28
C GLN A 380 -15.27 -5.21 -7.13
N SER A 381 -15.35 -4.34 -6.12
CA SER A 381 -14.33 -3.31 -5.86
C SER A 381 -13.00 -3.93 -5.42
N ALA A 382 -13.02 -4.99 -4.60
CA ALA A 382 -11.80 -5.70 -4.18
C ALA A 382 -11.13 -6.39 -5.38
N LEU A 383 -11.93 -7.00 -6.26
CA LEU A 383 -11.45 -7.66 -7.47
C LEU A 383 -10.85 -6.64 -8.45
N ALA A 384 -11.54 -5.52 -8.70
CA ALA A 384 -11.03 -4.43 -9.52
C ALA A 384 -9.71 -3.86 -8.98
N ARG A 385 -9.59 -3.67 -7.66
CA ARG A 385 -8.34 -3.23 -7.02
C ARG A 385 -7.23 -4.26 -7.17
N ARG A 386 -7.50 -5.54 -7.03
CA ARG A 386 -6.51 -6.61 -7.18
C ARG A 386 -5.88 -6.60 -8.57
N TYR A 387 -6.71 -6.53 -9.62
CA TYR A 387 -6.20 -6.44 -10.99
C TYR A 387 -5.49 -5.12 -11.27
N GLY A 388 -6.04 -4.02 -10.78
CA GLY A 388 -5.42 -2.70 -10.93
C GLY A 388 -4.01 -2.65 -10.36
N TRP A 389 -3.83 -3.16 -9.13
CA TRP A 389 -2.51 -3.28 -8.51
C TRP A 389 -1.56 -4.15 -9.32
N ALA A 390 -2.01 -5.33 -9.73
CA ALA A 390 -1.19 -6.24 -10.51
C ALA A 390 -0.71 -5.58 -11.82
N MET A 391 -1.64 -5.00 -12.59
CA MET A 391 -1.33 -4.40 -13.88
C MET A 391 -0.44 -3.15 -13.77
N VAL A 392 -0.59 -2.36 -12.71
CA VAL A 392 0.19 -1.11 -12.52
C VAL A 392 1.66 -1.40 -12.19
N VAL A 393 1.93 -2.53 -11.54
CA VAL A 393 3.30 -2.97 -11.21
C VAL A 393 3.92 -3.89 -12.26
N GLY A 394 3.20 -4.17 -13.35
CA GLY A 394 3.71 -4.95 -14.49
C GLY A 394 3.36 -6.43 -14.48
N GLN A 395 2.49 -6.88 -13.56
CA GLN A 395 1.90 -8.21 -13.62
C GLN A 395 0.73 -8.26 -14.61
N THR A 396 0.33 -9.44 -15.00
CA THR A 396 -0.77 -9.71 -15.94
C THR A 396 -2.02 -10.19 -15.20
N VAL A 397 -3.15 -10.19 -15.91
CA VAL A 397 -4.39 -10.83 -15.44
C VAL A 397 -4.14 -12.30 -15.09
N LYS A 398 -3.37 -13.02 -15.92
CA LYS A 398 -2.99 -14.41 -15.70
C LYS A 398 -2.22 -14.62 -14.40
N ASP A 399 -1.31 -13.70 -14.04
CA ASP A 399 -0.56 -13.79 -12.79
C ASP A 399 -1.47 -13.72 -11.56
N VAL A 400 -2.53 -12.91 -11.62
CA VAL A 400 -3.54 -12.84 -10.54
C VAL A 400 -4.35 -14.13 -10.45
N GLU A 401 -4.79 -14.67 -11.60
CA GLU A 401 -5.63 -15.86 -11.67
C GLU A 401 -4.90 -17.15 -11.28
N GLU A 402 -3.62 -17.25 -11.61
CA GLU A 402 -2.79 -18.41 -11.27
C GLU A 402 -2.17 -18.34 -9.87
N TRP A 403 -2.33 -17.23 -9.15
CA TRP A 403 -1.74 -17.06 -7.81
C TRP A 403 -2.14 -18.18 -6.81
N PRO A 404 -3.40 -18.65 -6.72
CA PRO A 404 -3.75 -19.76 -5.83
C PRO A 404 -2.97 -21.04 -6.14
N LYS A 405 -2.79 -21.35 -7.43
CA LYS A 405 -2.02 -22.53 -7.86
C LYS A 405 -0.54 -22.42 -7.49
N ARG A 406 0.01 -21.17 -7.54
CA ARG A 406 1.41 -20.93 -7.12
C ARG A 406 1.56 -21.07 -5.60
N ILE A 407 0.61 -20.56 -4.81
CA ILE A 407 0.59 -20.78 -3.34
C ILE A 407 0.60 -22.27 -3.01
N GLU A 408 -0.17 -23.08 -3.72
CA GLU A 408 -0.22 -24.52 -3.48
C GLU A 408 1.08 -25.26 -3.79
N LYS A 409 1.84 -24.79 -4.76
CA LYS A 409 3.14 -25.38 -5.10
C LYS A 409 4.23 -25.09 -4.07
N VAL A 410 4.04 -24.14 -3.15
CA VAL A 410 5.04 -23.81 -2.12
C VAL A 410 5.37 -25.02 -1.27
N THR A 411 6.66 -25.30 -1.09
CA THR A 411 7.18 -26.43 -0.31
C THR A 411 7.83 -25.99 1.00
N LEU A 412 8.07 -26.92 1.91
CA LEU A 412 8.85 -26.66 3.13
C LEU A 412 10.29 -26.21 2.81
N ALA A 413 10.87 -26.73 1.73
CA ALA A 413 12.19 -26.32 1.26
C ALA A 413 12.21 -24.87 0.80
N ASP A 414 11.16 -24.43 0.10
CA ASP A 414 11.05 -23.03 -0.34
C ASP A 414 10.95 -22.08 0.85
N ILE A 415 10.11 -22.41 1.85
CA ILE A 415 9.99 -21.60 3.07
C ILE A 415 11.35 -21.48 3.78
N LYS A 416 12.07 -22.60 3.94
CA LYS A 416 13.39 -22.59 4.58
C LYS A 416 14.40 -21.78 3.77
N ARG A 417 14.36 -21.89 2.44
CA ARG A 417 15.22 -21.14 1.52
C ARG A 417 15.00 -19.62 1.64
N VAL A 418 13.74 -19.16 1.59
CA VAL A 418 13.43 -17.72 1.69
C VAL A 418 13.69 -17.18 3.10
N ALA A 419 13.44 -17.96 4.15
CA ALA A 419 13.77 -17.58 5.53
C ALA A 419 15.27 -17.31 5.68
N LYS A 420 16.13 -18.23 5.21
CA LYS A 420 17.59 -18.08 5.23
C LYS A 420 18.08 -16.89 4.39
N LYS A 421 17.42 -16.61 3.28
CA LYS A 421 17.82 -15.54 2.35
C LYS A 421 17.42 -14.15 2.80
N TYR A 422 16.23 -13.99 3.40
CA TYR A 422 15.63 -12.66 3.64
C TYR A 422 15.53 -12.26 5.11
N LEU A 423 15.49 -13.19 6.06
CA LEU A 423 15.52 -12.86 7.49
C LEU A 423 16.95 -12.71 7.97
N VAL A 424 17.70 -11.80 7.36
CA VAL A 424 19.13 -11.57 7.63
C VAL A 424 19.28 -10.24 8.36
N GLU A 425 19.76 -10.29 9.60
CA GLU A 425 19.86 -9.13 10.49
C GLU A 425 20.61 -7.95 9.86
N LYS A 426 21.76 -8.19 9.19
CA LYS A 426 22.55 -7.14 8.53
C LYS A 426 21.75 -6.36 7.47
N ALA A 427 20.71 -6.94 6.89
CA ALA A 427 19.84 -6.31 5.90
C ALA A 427 18.60 -5.67 6.51
N SER A 428 18.54 -5.52 7.84
CA SER A 428 17.38 -4.99 8.56
C SER A 428 17.54 -3.55 9.00
N VAL A 429 16.37 -2.93 9.24
CA VAL A 429 16.23 -1.68 9.98
C VAL A 429 15.32 -1.95 11.18
N THR A 430 15.85 -1.77 12.39
CA THR A 430 15.08 -1.88 13.63
C THR A 430 14.68 -0.48 14.12
N GLY A 431 13.40 -0.29 14.37
CA GLY A 431 12.82 0.93 14.93
C GLY A 431 12.30 0.72 16.34
N LEU A 432 12.69 1.58 17.25
CA LEU A 432 12.22 1.58 18.64
C LEU A 432 11.47 2.87 18.94
N LEU A 433 10.21 2.74 19.31
CA LEU A 433 9.42 3.84 19.84
C LEU A 433 9.33 3.70 21.36
N LEU A 434 9.88 4.65 22.07
CA LEU A 434 9.99 4.62 23.53
C LEU A 434 9.23 5.78 24.17
N PRO A 435 8.54 5.55 25.30
CA PRO A 435 7.96 6.64 26.08
C PRO A 435 9.08 7.52 26.67
N LYS A 436 8.94 8.83 26.50
CA LYS A 436 9.83 9.78 27.19
C LYS A 436 9.37 9.91 28.64
N LYS A 437 10.18 9.43 29.59
CA LYS A 437 9.88 9.60 31.03
C LYS A 437 9.66 11.08 31.35
N LYS A 438 8.55 11.41 32.02
CA LYS A 438 8.36 12.75 32.58
C LYS A 438 9.48 12.99 33.58
N THR A 439 10.35 13.95 33.34
CA THR A 439 11.31 14.40 34.32
C THR A 439 10.50 14.93 35.51
N LYS A 440 10.57 14.27 36.66
CA LYS A 440 10.01 14.82 37.92
C LYS A 440 10.74 16.14 38.13
N GLN A 441 10.08 17.27 37.94
CA GLN A 441 10.59 18.54 38.43
C GLN A 441 10.77 18.37 39.93
N ALA A 442 12.01 18.50 40.39
CA ALA A 442 12.32 18.59 41.83
C ALA A 442 11.57 19.81 42.36
N VAL A 443 10.50 19.58 43.07
CA VAL A 443 9.81 20.63 43.83
C VAL A 443 10.82 21.08 44.90
N GLY A 444 11.47 22.21 44.65
CA GLY A 444 12.35 22.85 45.60
C GLY A 444 11.58 23.12 46.89
N LYS A 445 11.97 22.41 47.98
CA LYS A 445 11.54 22.75 49.32
C LYS A 445 12.10 24.12 49.66
N THR A 446 11.34 25.18 49.49
CA THR A 446 11.60 26.48 50.11
C THR A 446 11.39 26.31 51.61
N SER A 447 12.47 26.15 52.34
CA SER A 447 12.47 26.24 53.79
C SER A 447 12.10 27.65 54.22
N LYS A 448 10.90 27.87 54.73
CA LYS A 448 10.54 29.06 55.47
C LYS A 448 11.31 29.04 56.80
N LYS A 449 12.39 29.78 56.91
CA LYS A 449 12.98 30.17 58.20
C LYS A 449 12.02 31.15 58.87
N ALA A 450 11.39 30.71 59.97
CA ALA A 450 10.67 31.56 60.87
C ALA A 450 11.70 32.38 61.67
N GLY A 451 11.77 33.67 61.41
CA GLY A 451 12.48 34.61 62.23
C GLY A 451 11.62 34.97 63.42
N LYS A 452 12.02 34.51 64.62
CA LYS A 452 11.62 35.11 65.90
C LYS A 452 12.34 36.45 66.09
N LYS A 453 11.61 37.50 66.28
CA LYS A 453 12.08 38.70 66.96
C LYS A 453 11.17 39.00 68.13
N SER A 454 11.83 39.13 69.23
CA SER A 454 11.47 39.66 70.60
C SER A 454 10.72 41.00 70.50
#